data_41cc9b1d84f4458e265eefcc2ef0e29f
#
_entry.id   41cc9b1d84f4458e265eefcc2ef0e29f
#
_cell.length_a   1.000
_cell.length_b   1.000
_cell.length_c   1.000
_cell.angle_alpha   90.00
_cell.angle_beta   90.00
_cell.angle_gamma   90.00
#
_symmetry.space_group_name_H-M   'P 1'
#
loop_
_entity.id
_entity.type
_entity.pdbx_description
1 polymer ?
#
loop_
_entity_poly.entity_id
_entity_poly.type
_entity_poly.pdbx_seq_one_letter_code
_entity_poly.pdbx_strand_id
1 'polypeptide(L)'
;RSQFSGRLRITATASNGGAESHDTAEIIVTEPPTDPWVERTPATDEQPEDNQFYARNDRNEGTLHYNGKLDQPADSVFLKLYADDKLLNTVTQKLEDGGKYSLTTKLKPGLIRYHVEFGTISGDKEVVLRTVRNLICGDAYIIDGQSNAEATGPNNGPDLDPETPLSSWIRSFGNQYEGSVRGGWTNAVRTRIWGKPDYGSAQIGTWGMALAHNLVEKHGVPVCIINSAYGGTPIHLHQRNPENHFDTSGEFYQNPFKIYGGLLTRVTAARLTHGIRGIFWHQGENDQGSGAPTGDYNWKSYQQYFVDMAAAWKEDFPNVRHYYVYQIWPSGCNMGGTPAGDMLLEVQRTLPSLFSGMRIMSTLGIISKSSGRGLCHFDDSGYAQIAELMQPLLEQDNYGLDRTRILSAPNLKRACFTTAKHDEVALEFDQPMIWKDACRAWIELDRAAAPITSGKATGNTITVQFSTPVSAESIGYINGAHWDGMPDKLLYGTNGIAALAFSAVKIESAE
;
A
#
# COMPACT_ATOMS: atom_id res chain seq x y z
N ARG A 1 -15.20 11.44 3.73
CA ARG A 1 -15.53 10.94 5.07
C ARG A 1 -14.37 11.27 6.00
N SER A 2 -14.65 11.89 7.17
CA SER A 2 -13.62 12.29 8.13
C SER A 2 -12.98 11.07 8.79
N GLN A 3 -11.65 11.02 8.85
CA GLN A 3 -10.89 10.02 9.63
C GLN A 3 -10.77 10.41 11.11
N PHE A 4 -11.40 11.48 11.51
CA PHE A 4 -11.30 12.03 12.85
C PHE A 4 -12.44 11.50 13.71
N SER A 5 -12.12 10.76 14.76
CA SER A 5 -13.06 10.48 15.85
C SER A 5 -12.84 11.53 16.94
N GLY A 6 -13.85 12.31 17.25
CA GLY A 6 -13.75 13.36 18.26
C GLY A 6 -14.94 14.29 18.23
N ARG A 7 -14.84 15.37 19.00
CA ARG A 7 -15.85 16.44 19.00
C ARG A 7 -15.40 17.54 18.04
N LEU A 8 -16.22 17.82 17.03
CA LEU A 8 -16.05 18.95 16.14
C LEU A 8 -16.99 20.07 16.59
N ARG A 9 -16.43 21.22 16.90
CA ARG A 9 -17.23 22.42 17.19
C ARG A 9 -17.24 23.30 15.95
N ILE A 10 -18.42 23.53 15.39
CA ILE A 10 -18.62 24.45 14.28
C ILE A 10 -19.27 25.71 14.85
N THR A 11 -18.58 26.84 14.70
CA THR A 11 -19.14 28.15 15.08
C THR A 11 -19.50 28.92 13.79
N ALA A 12 -20.75 29.25 13.61
CA ALA A 12 -21.18 30.14 12.58
C ALA A 12 -21.28 31.56 13.15
N THR A 13 -20.63 32.50 12.49
CA THR A 13 -20.69 33.92 12.85
C THR A 13 -21.47 34.68 11.76
N ALA A 14 -22.56 35.32 12.12
CA ALA A 14 -23.28 36.24 11.25
C ALA A 14 -23.06 37.68 11.73
N SER A 15 -22.61 38.57 10.86
CA SER A 15 -22.45 40.01 11.14
C SER A 15 -23.39 40.82 10.30
N ASN A 16 -24.09 41.75 10.94
CA ASN A 16 -24.96 42.74 10.26
C ASN A 16 -24.72 44.13 10.88
N GLY A 17 -23.88 44.92 10.23
CA GLY A 17 -23.73 46.35 10.52
C GLY A 17 -23.30 46.70 11.95
N GLY A 18 -22.52 45.85 12.63
CA GLY A 18 -21.96 46.10 13.97
C GLY A 18 -22.53 45.22 15.09
N ALA A 19 -23.48 44.35 14.81
CA ALA A 19 -23.90 43.29 15.72
C ALA A 19 -23.41 41.91 15.20
N GLU A 20 -22.70 41.17 16.01
CA GLU A 20 -22.29 39.80 15.72
C GLU A 20 -23.17 38.83 16.54
N SER A 21 -23.72 37.83 15.87
CA SER A 21 -24.31 36.68 16.54
C SER A 21 -23.55 35.43 16.24
N HIS A 22 -23.28 34.63 17.26
CA HIS A 22 -22.57 33.36 17.16
C HIS A 22 -23.52 32.23 17.49
N ASP A 23 -23.56 31.23 16.63
CA ASP A 23 -24.22 29.95 16.93
C ASP A 23 -23.17 28.84 16.86
N THR A 24 -23.20 27.94 17.83
CA THR A 24 -22.19 26.86 17.93
C THR A 24 -22.89 25.50 17.97
N ALA A 25 -22.59 24.69 16.99
CA ALA A 25 -23.02 23.30 16.96
C ALA A 25 -21.83 22.36 17.32
N GLU A 26 -22.08 21.43 18.20
CA GLU A 26 -21.12 20.36 18.53
C GLU A 26 -21.53 19.08 17.78
N ILE A 27 -20.67 18.60 16.90
CA ILE A 27 -20.86 17.35 16.17
C ILE A 27 -19.92 16.30 16.79
N ILE A 28 -20.48 15.21 17.29
CA ILE A 28 -19.68 14.06 17.69
C ILE A 28 -19.41 13.24 16.43
N VAL A 29 -18.16 13.28 15.98
CA VAL A 29 -17.69 12.44 14.87
C VAL A 29 -17.24 11.12 15.47
N THR A 30 -18.02 10.07 15.28
CA THR A 30 -17.59 8.69 15.55
C THR A 30 -16.82 8.15 14.35
N GLU A 31 -15.85 7.26 14.59
CA GLU A 31 -15.28 6.51 13.47
C GLU A 31 -16.42 5.89 12.67
N PRO A 32 -16.46 6.04 11.34
CA PRO A 32 -17.45 5.34 10.54
C PRO A 32 -17.31 3.86 10.81
N PRO A 33 -18.42 3.11 10.97
CA PRO A 33 -18.34 1.68 11.07
C PRO A 33 -17.53 1.17 9.88
N THR A 34 -16.55 0.32 10.14
CA THR A 34 -15.80 -0.36 9.06
C THR A 34 -16.82 -1.09 8.20
N ASP A 35 -16.74 -0.88 6.89
CA ASP A 35 -17.59 -1.62 5.97
C ASP A 35 -17.50 -3.12 6.30
N PRO A 36 -18.63 -3.85 6.39
CA PRO A 36 -18.59 -5.28 6.67
C PRO A 36 -17.78 -6.01 5.61
N TRP A 37 -17.10 -7.08 6.03
CA TRP A 37 -16.37 -7.92 5.09
C TRP A 37 -17.33 -8.52 4.05
N VAL A 38 -17.01 -8.33 2.77
CA VAL A 38 -17.76 -8.86 1.64
C VAL A 38 -17.20 -10.25 1.32
N GLU A 39 -18.04 -11.28 1.45
CA GLU A 39 -17.65 -12.65 1.11
C GLU A 39 -17.74 -12.84 -0.43
N ARG A 40 -16.79 -13.56 -0.98
CA ARG A 40 -16.79 -13.92 -2.39
C ARG A 40 -17.82 -15.03 -2.68
N THR A 41 -18.52 -14.93 -3.81
CA THR A 41 -19.33 -16.03 -4.31
C THR A 41 -18.42 -17.05 -5.02
N PRO A 42 -18.37 -18.32 -4.56
CA PRO A 42 -17.56 -19.33 -5.24
C PRO A 42 -18.15 -19.74 -6.60
N ALA A 43 -17.30 -20.21 -7.51
CA ALA A 43 -17.75 -20.83 -8.74
C ALA A 43 -18.42 -22.19 -8.46
N THR A 44 -19.32 -22.60 -9.36
CA THR A 44 -20.08 -23.85 -9.22
C THR A 44 -19.23 -25.12 -9.39
N ASP A 45 -18.02 -24.97 -9.94
CA ASP A 45 -17.01 -26.01 -10.17
C ASP A 45 -15.68 -25.72 -9.45
N GLU A 46 -15.70 -24.82 -8.45
CA GLU A 46 -14.52 -24.40 -7.72
C GLU A 46 -13.94 -25.55 -6.90
N GLN A 47 -12.69 -25.84 -7.12
CA GLN A 47 -11.91 -26.82 -6.36
C GLN A 47 -10.60 -26.23 -5.90
N PRO A 48 -10.10 -26.57 -4.70
CA PRO A 48 -8.80 -26.11 -4.22
C PRO A 48 -7.64 -26.66 -5.08
N GLU A 49 -6.51 -25.96 -5.02
CA GLU A 49 -5.26 -26.34 -5.70
C GLU A 49 -4.15 -26.54 -4.67
N ASP A 50 -3.16 -27.37 -4.98
CA ASP A 50 -1.97 -27.50 -4.13
C ASP A 50 -1.28 -26.15 -3.94
N ASN A 51 -0.74 -25.94 -2.73
CA ASN A 51 -0.09 -24.70 -2.31
C ASN A 51 -1.02 -23.47 -2.23
N GLN A 52 -2.33 -23.61 -2.37
CA GLN A 52 -3.26 -22.48 -2.37
C GLN A 52 -3.23 -21.72 -1.05
N PHE A 53 -3.24 -20.40 -1.17
CA PHE A 53 -3.41 -19.47 -0.05
C PHE A 53 -4.88 -19.06 0.10
N TYR A 54 -5.36 -19.02 1.33
CA TYR A 54 -6.68 -18.55 1.70
C TYR A 54 -6.57 -17.28 2.53
N ALA A 55 -7.17 -16.19 2.06
CA ALA A 55 -7.21 -14.96 2.82
C ALA A 55 -8.19 -15.08 4.00
N ARG A 56 -7.75 -14.67 5.21
CA ARG A 56 -8.63 -14.58 6.36
C ARG A 56 -9.54 -13.35 6.27
N ASN A 57 -10.77 -13.50 6.73
CA ASN A 57 -11.73 -12.41 6.90
C ASN A 57 -11.62 -11.75 8.29
N ASP A 58 -12.56 -10.85 8.63
CA ASP A 58 -12.61 -10.17 9.92
C ASP A 58 -12.97 -11.07 11.10
N ARG A 59 -13.52 -12.27 10.84
CA ARG A 59 -13.73 -13.31 11.85
C ARG A 59 -12.51 -14.19 12.07
N ASN A 60 -11.39 -13.80 11.47
CA ASN A 60 -10.13 -14.54 11.52
C ASN A 60 -10.27 -15.96 10.95
N GLU A 61 -10.91 -16.08 9.77
CA GLU A 61 -11.17 -17.34 9.09
C GLU A 61 -11.02 -17.19 7.58
N GLY A 62 -10.30 -18.13 6.94
CA GLY A 62 -10.36 -18.35 5.50
C GLY A 62 -11.49 -19.33 5.14
N THR A 63 -12.06 -19.21 3.96
CA THR A 63 -13.12 -20.10 3.49
C THR A 63 -12.65 -20.93 2.30
N LEU A 64 -12.63 -22.26 2.47
CA LEU A 64 -12.33 -23.20 1.40
C LEU A 64 -13.66 -23.74 0.86
N HIS A 65 -13.84 -23.66 -0.46
CA HIS A 65 -14.96 -24.24 -1.19
C HIS A 65 -14.49 -25.44 -2.01
N TYR A 66 -15.32 -26.47 -2.09
CA TYR A 66 -15.09 -27.63 -2.93
C TYR A 66 -16.42 -27.96 -3.64
N ASN A 67 -16.61 -27.43 -4.84
CA ASN A 67 -17.85 -27.50 -5.60
C ASN A 67 -17.64 -28.28 -6.89
N GLY A 68 -18.71 -28.91 -7.38
CA GLY A 68 -18.65 -29.59 -8.64
C GLY A 68 -19.84 -30.52 -8.91
N LYS A 69 -19.59 -31.45 -9.82
CA LYS A 69 -20.54 -32.50 -10.20
C LYS A 69 -19.77 -33.81 -10.33
N LEU A 70 -20.33 -34.88 -9.80
CA LEU A 70 -19.78 -36.24 -10.01
C LEU A 70 -20.38 -36.84 -11.30
N ASP A 71 -19.54 -37.48 -12.06
CA ASP A 71 -19.95 -38.25 -13.26
C ASP A 71 -20.37 -39.69 -12.90
N GLN A 72 -19.97 -40.18 -11.75
CA GLN A 72 -20.29 -41.52 -11.24
C GLN A 72 -21.29 -41.44 -10.09
N PRO A 73 -22.23 -42.37 -9.99
CA PRO A 73 -23.19 -42.39 -8.89
C PRO A 73 -22.50 -42.71 -7.55
N ALA A 74 -22.92 -41.98 -6.50
CA ALA A 74 -22.56 -42.23 -5.12
C ALA A 74 -23.71 -41.78 -4.21
N ASP A 75 -23.79 -42.28 -2.98
CA ASP A 75 -24.82 -41.85 -2.03
C ASP A 75 -24.53 -40.47 -1.47
N SER A 76 -23.24 -40.19 -1.21
CA SER A 76 -22.80 -38.93 -0.64
C SER A 76 -21.36 -38.61 -1.09
N VAL A 77 -20.99 -37.34 -0.91
CA VAL A 77 -19.58 -36.89 -0.98
C VAL A 77 -19.13 -36.42 0.39
N PHE A 78 -17.84 -36.47 0.63
CA PHE A 78 -17.22 -35.92 1.83
C PHE A 78 -16.02 -35.04 1.49
N LEU A 79 -15.76 -34.08 2.39
CA LEU A 79 -14.56 -33.29 2.44
C LEU A 79 -13.97 -33.36 3.86
N LYS A 80 -12.81 -34.02 4.00
CA LYS A 80 -12.06 -34.10 5.26
C LYS A 80 -10.98 -33.02 5.25
N LEU A 81 -10.95 -32.21 6.31
CA LEU A 81 -9.92 -31.19 6.54
C LEU A 81 -8.96 -31.67 7.59
N TYR A 82 -7.68 -31.63 7.29
CA TYR A 82 -6.58 -31.93 8.19
C TYR A 82 -5.73 -30.69 8.45
N ALA A 83 -5.23 -30.56 9.68
CA ALA A 83 -4.24 -29.57 10.08
C ALA A 83 -3.03 -30.30 10.68
N ASP A 84 -1.82 -30.08 10.11
CA ASP A 84 -0.61 -30.79 10.52
C ASP A 84 -0.84 -32.31 10.66
N ASP A 85 -1.49 -32.88 9.63
CA ASP A 85 -1.87 -34.29 9.49
C ASP A 85 -2.90 -34.83 10.50
N LYS A 86 -3.49 -33.96 11.32
CA LYS A 86 -4.59 -34.33 12.22
C LYS A 86 -5.93 -33.97 11.60
N LEU A 87 -6.86 -34.92 11.56
CA LEU A 87 -8.23 -34.66 11.10
C LEU A 87 -8.90 -33.63 12.04
N LEU A 88 -9.33 -32.50 11.46
CA LEU A 88 -10.05 -31.43 12.18
C LEU A 88 -11.55 -31.49 11.97
N ASN A 89 -11.98 -31.72 10.75
CA ASN A 89 -13.39 -31.66 10.38
C ASN A 89 -13.70 -32.58 9.20
N THR A 90 -14.92 -33.05 9.16
CA THR A 90 -15.49 -33.76 8.01
C THR A 90 -16.82 -33.12 7.68
N VAL A 91 -16.98 -32.69 6.43
CA VAL A 91 -18.24 -32.20 5.87
C VAL A 91 -18.75 -33.24 4.90
N THR A 92 -20.00 -33.65 5.05
CA THR A 92 -20.63 -34.65 4.17
C THR A 92 -21.89 -34.04 3.56
N GLN A 93 -22.11 -34.32 2.28
CA GLN A 93 -23.33 -33.94 1.57
C GLN A 93 -23.91 -35.16 0.86
N LYS A 94 -25.19 -35.47 1.14
CA LYS A 94 -25.96 -36.45 0.38
C LYS A 94 -26.18 -35.94 -1.03
N LEU A 95 -25.95 -36.79 -2.01
CA LEU A 95 -26.17 -36.43 -3.41
C LEU A 95 -27.64 -36.65 -3.82
N GLU A 96 -28.13 -35.67 -4.53
CA GLU A 96 -29.41 -35.72 -5.21
C GLU A 96 -29.21 -36.10 -6.70
N ASP A 97 -30.31 -36.33 -7.41
CA ASP A 97 -30.28 -36.57 -8.85
C ASP A 97 -29.50 -35.47 -9.59
N GLY A 98 -28.51 -35.89 -10.39
CA GLY A 98 -27.61 -34.98 -11.10
C GLY A 98 -26.24 -34.81 -10.49
N GLY A 99 -25.96 -35.37 -9.29
CA GLY A 99 -24.62 -35.52 -8.71
C GLY A 99 -23.90 -34.21 -8.37
N LYS A 100 -24.62 -33.08 -8.23
CA LYS A 100 -24.03 -31.77 -7.84
C LYS A 100 -23.70 -31.71 -6.34
N TYR A 101 -22.58 -31.11 -6.02
CA TYR A 101 -22.16 -30.91 -4.65
C TYR A 101 -21.54 -29.52 -4.42
N SER A 102 -21.67 -29.03 -3.18
CA SER A 102 -21.06 -27.78 -2.73
C SER A 102 -20.67 -27.92 -1.27
N LEU A 103 -19.41 -28.16 -1.03
CA LEU A 103 -18.84 -28.37 0.30
C LEU A 103 -18.02 -27.14 0.71
N THR A 104 -18.11 -26.76 1.99
CA THR A 104 -17.37 -25.62 2.50
C THR A 104 -16.79 -25.96 3.88
N THR A 105 -15.55 -25.56 4.10
CA THR A 105 -14.90 -25.65 5.42
C THR A 105 -14.11 -24.39 5.73
N LYS A 106 -13.82 -24.15 7.02
CA LYS A 106 -13.10 -22.96 7.50
C LYS A 106 -11.68 -23.32 7.89
N LEU A 107 -10.75 -22.42 7.53
CA LEU A 107 -9.34 -22.47 7.88
C LEU A 107 -9.03 -21.35 8.87
N LYS A 108 -8.27 -21.63 9.91
CA LYS A 108 -7.75 -20.61 10.82
C LYS A 108 -6.39 -20.11 10.31
N PRO A 109 -6.10 -18.80 10.42
CA PRO A 109 -4.76 -18.31 10.13
C PRO A 109 -3.76 -18.81 11.18
N GLY A 110 -2.54 -18.97 10.76
CA GLY A 110 -1.44 -19.44 11.61
C GLY A 110 -0.44 -20.26 10.83
N LEU A 111 0.67 -20.61 11.47
CA LEU A 111 1.68 -21.50 10.89
C LEU A 111 1.18 -22.95 10.92
N ILE A 112 0.08 -23.20 10.21
CA ILE A 112 -0.63 -24.47 10.13
C ILE A 112 -0.67 -24.91 8.67
N ARG A 113 -0.23 -26.14 8.38
CA ARG A 113 -0.34 -26.72 7.05
C ARG A 113 -1.61 -27.54 6.94
N TYR A 114 -2.49 -27.10 6.07
CA TYR A 114 -3.73 -27.83 5.81
C TYR A 114 -3.58 -28.73 4.59
N HIS A 115 -4.30 -29.84 4.62
CA HIS A 115 -4.66 -30.60 3.43
C HIS A 115 -6.11 -31.03 3.51
N VAL A 116 -6.71 -31.29 2.35
CA VAL A 116 -8.07 -31.80 2.27
C VAL A 116 -8.12 -33.07 1.44
N GLU A 117 -8.99 -33.99 1.84
CA GLU A 117 -9.36 -35.18 1.07
C GLU A 117 -10.83 -35.06 0.66
N PHE A 118 -11.07 -35.12 -0.62
CA PHE A 118 -12.41 -35.18 -1.20
C PHE A 118 -12.66 -36.60 -1.67
N GLY A 119 -13.86 -37.11 -1.41
CA GLY A 119 -14.22 -38.46 -1.82
C GLY A 119 -15.72 -38.73 -1.80
N THR A 120 -16.04 -39.98 -2.06
CA THR A 120 -17.43 -40.51 -2.15
C THR A 120 -17.71 -41.54 -1.07
N ILE A 121 -18.98 -41.67 -0.72
CA ILE A 121 -19.52 -42.70 0.16
C ILE A 121 -20.59 -43.46 -0.62
N SER A 122 -20.48 -44.80 -0.62
CA SER A 122 -21.51 -45.69 -1.20
C SER A 122 -21.71 -46.86 -0.22
N GLY A 123 -22.88 -46.92 0.42
CA GLY A 123 -23.09 -47.80 1.58
C GLY A 123 -22.13 -47.46 2.69
N ASP A 124 -21.37 -48.43 3.18
CA ASP A 124 -20.37 -48.26 4.24
C ASP A 124 -18.95 -47.98 3.68
N LYS A 125 -18.81 -47.83 2.36
CA LYS A 125 -17.50 -47.68 1.71
C LYS A 125 -17.19 -46.23 1.41
N GLU A 126 -16.11 -45.72 2.00
CA GLU A 126 -15.50 -44.45 1.64
C GLU A 126 -14.38 -44.66 0.58
N VAL A 127 -14.33 -43.75 -0.40
CA VAL A 127 -13.27 -43.73 -1.43
C VAL A 127 -12.77 -42.29 -1.57
N VAL A 128 -11.48 -42.06 -1.28
CA VAL A 128 -10.82 -40.77 -1.53
C VAL A 128 -10.55 -40.65 -3.05
N LEU A 129 -11.08 -39.61 -3.67
CA LEU A 129 -10.91 -39.30 -5.10
C LEU A 129 -9.75 -38.33 -5.34
N ARG A 130 -9.57 -37.37 -4.43
CA ARG A 130 -8.54 -36.34 -4.58
C ARG A 130 -8.03 -35.88 -3.21
N THR A 131 -6.73 -35.68 -3.12
CA THR A 131 -6.07 -35.01 -1.98
C THR A 131 -5.42 -33.73 -2.50
N VAL A 132 -5.65 -32.61 -1.80
CA VAL A 132 -5.01 -31.32 -2.08
C VAL A 132 -4.21 -30.91 -0.86
N ARG A 133 -2.95 -30.50 -1.08
CA ARG A 133 -1.95 -30.37 -0.01
C ARG A 133 -1.37 -28.97 0.08
N ASN A 134 -0.72 -28.72 1.23
CA ASN A 134 0.05 -27.52 1.51
C ASN A 134 -0.76 -26.23 1.41
N LEU A 135 -2.01 -26.28 1.88
CA LEU A 135 -2.89 -25.13 1.97
C LEU A 135 -2.55 -24.33 3.22
N ILE A 136 -2.58 -23.00 3.13
CA ILE A 136 -2.31 -22.10 4.25
C ILE A 136 -3.34 -20.97 4.29
N CYS A 137 -3.51 -20.32 5.46
CA CYS A 137 -4.45 -19.23 5.65
C CYS A 137 -3.77 -18.04 6.34
N GLY A 138 -3.99 -16.83 5.82
CA GLY A 138 -3.35 -15.62 6.35
C GLY A 138 -3.84 -14.32 5.70
N ASP A 139 -2.97 -13.32 5.60
CA ASP A 139 -3.30 -12.01 5.04
C ASP A 139 -2.77 -11.82 3.62
N ALA A 140 -3.57 -11.20 2.76
CA ALA A 140 -3.20 -10.92 1.39
C ALA A 140 -3.13 -9.40 1.11
N TYR A 141 -2.08 -9.00 0.38
CA TYR A 141 -1.78 -7.63 -0.01
C TYR A 141 -1.39 -7.54 -1.48
N ILE A 142 -1.53 -6.34 -2.03
CA ILE A 142 -1.02 -5.98 -3.35
C ILE A 142 0.12 -4.98 -3.18
N ILE A 143 1.18 -5.12 -3.97
CA ILE A 143 2.18 -4.08 -4.23
C ILE A 143 2.00 -3.65 -5.67
N ASP A 144 1.89 -2.33 -5.91
CA ASP A 144 1.83 -1.76 -7.24
C ASP A 144 2.63 -0.45 -7.30
N GLY A 145 2.95 -0.01 -8.50
CA GLY A 145 3.77 1.16 -8.75
C GLY A 145 4.86 0.92 -9.79
N GLN A 146 6.00 1.61 -9.65
CA GLN A 146 7.10 1.46 -10.60
C GLN A 146 8.31 0.73 -9.99
N SER A 147 9.51 0.99 -10.49
CA SER A 147 10.72 0.21 -10.15
C SER A 147 11.02 0.11 -8.64
N ASN A 148 10.74 1.14 -7.83
CA ASN A 148 10.91 1.07 -6.38
C ASN A 148 9.82 0.24 -5.67
N ALA A 149 8.68 0.04 -6.30
CA ALA A 149 7.67 -0.94 -5.87
C ALA A 149 8.01 -2.35 -6.37
N GLU A 150 8.54 -2.48 -7.59
CA GLU A 150 9.07 -3.73 -8.13
C GLU A 150 10.25 -4.24 -7.28
N ALA A 151 11.09 -3.32 -6.81
CA ALA A 151 12.18 -3.51 -5.84
C ALA A 151 13.12 -4.68 -6.16
N THR A 152 13.58 -4.75 -7.41
CA THR A 152 14.48 -5.81 -7.87
C THR A 152 15.94 -5.60 -7.45
N GLY A 153 16.25 -4.46 -6.82
CA GLY A 153 17.61 -4.05 -6.46
C GLY A 153 18.46 -3.65 -7.67
N PRO A 154 19.61 -3.04 -7.43
CA PRO A 154 20.49 -2.53 -8.50
C PRO A 154 21.10 -3.61 -9.37
N ASN A 155 21.16 -4.84 -8.89
CA ASN A 155 21.90 -5.92 -9.55
C ASN A 155 21.04 -6.88 -10.35
N ASN A 156 19.70 -6.76 -10.34
CA ASN A 156 18.78 -7.67 -11.04
C ASN A 156 19.20 -9.17 -10.96
N GLY A 157 19.87 -9.54 -9.87
CA GLY A 157 20.38 -10.88 -9.66
C GLY A 157 19.26 -11.88 -9.35
N PRO A 158 19.54 -13.17 -9.47
CA PRO A 158 18.62 -14.20 -9.02
C PRO A 158 18.32 -14.02 -7.54
N ASP A 159 17.18 -14.55 -7.09
CA ASP A 159 16.83 -14.57 -5.67
C ASP A 159 17.88 -15.37 -4.92
N LEU A 160 18.73 -14.65 -4.18
CA LEU A 160 19.83 -15.24 -3.42
C LEU A 160 19.46 -15.49 -1.95
N ASP A 161 18.23 -15.15 -1.56
CA ASP A 161 17.80 -15.45 -0.20
C ASP A 161 17.72 -16.95 -0.03
N PRO A 162 18.50 -17.53 0.90
CA PRO A 162 18.36 -18.93 1.20
C PRO A 162 16.95 -19.20 1.66
N GLU A 163 16.38 -20.33 1.24
CA GLU A 163 15.11 -20.79 1.79
C GLU A 163 15.24 -20.87 3.32
N THR A 164 14.43 -20.05 3.99
CA THR A 164 14.30 -20.10 5.45
C THR A 164 13.07 -20.92 5.82
N PRO A 165 12.95 -21.39 7.07
CA PRO A 165 11.72 -22.03 7.54
C PRO A 165 10.46 -21.16 7.36
N LEU A 166 10.62 -19.81 7.28
CA LEU A 166 9.53 -18.88 7.08
C LEU A 166 9.12 -18.74 5.62
N SER A 167 10.00 -19.00 4.66
CA SER A 167 9.72 -18.82 3.21
C SER A 167 8.49 -19.61 2.74
N SER A 168 8.25 -20.77 3.35
CA SER A 168 7.09 -21.60 3.04
C SER A 168 5.73 -21.03 3.51
N TRP A 169 5.75 -19.94 4.27
CA TRP A 169 4.57 -19.22 4.75
C TRP A 169 4.32 -17.91 4.00
N ILE A 170 5.17 -17.62 3.02
CA ILE A 170 5.05 -16.44 2.16
C ILE A 170 4.68 -16.91 0.76
N ARG A 171 3.49 -16.56 0.30
CA ARG A 171 2.95 -17.00 -0.98
C ARG A 171 2.84 -15.85 -1.96
N SER A 172 2.89 -16.22 -3.23
CA SER A 172 2.42 -15.40 -4.34
C SER A 172 1.73 -16.28 -5.38
N PHE A 173 0.99 -15.65 -6.26
CA PHE A 173 0.36 -16.34 -7.39
C PHE A 173 1.02 -15.86 -8.68
N GLY A 174 1.65 -16.74 -9.42
CA GLY A 174 2.39 -16.41 -10.63
C GLY A 174 3.45 -17.45 -10.96
N ASN A 175 4.41 -17.08 -11.81
CA ASN A 175 5.51 -17.95 -12.19
C ASN A 175 6.71 -17.76 -11.26
N GLN A 176 7.30 -18.84 -10.82
CA GLN A 176 8.45 -18.83 -9.93
C GLN A 176 9.79 -18.71 -10.69
N TYR A 177 9.85 -19.18 -11.93
CA TYR A 177 11.04 -19.14 -12.77
C TYR A 177 10.71 -18.86 -14.23
N GLU A 178 11.71 -18.40 -14.99
CA GLU A 178 11.59 -18.12 -16.42
C GLU A 178 11.23 -19.43 -17.17
N GLY A 179 10.32 -19.32 -18.13
CA GLY A 179 9.88 -20.48 -18.95
C GLY A 179 8.82 -21.35 -18.30
N SER A 180 8.34 -21.05 -17.09
CA SER A 180 7.18 -21.74 -16.54
C SER A 180 5.92 -21.39 -17.34
N VAL A 181 5.21 -22.42 -17.82
CA VAL A 181 4.12 -22.32 -18.79
C VAL A 181 2.78 -21.89 -18.15
N ARG A 182 2.67 -21.96 -16.83
CA ARG A 182 1.46 -21.60 -16.08
C ARG A 182 1.80 -20.94 -14.76
N GLY A 183 1.19 -19.79 -14.53
CA GLY A 183 1.11 -19.22 -13.20
C GLY A 183 0.26 -20.08 -12.28
N GLY A 184 0.63 -20.15 -11.01
CA GLY A 184 -0.08 -20.91 -9.99
C GLY A 184 0.36 -20.48 -8.59
N TRP A 185 -0.11 -21.19 -7.60
CA TRP A 185 0.28 -20.98 -6.22
C TRP A 185 1.69 -21.49 -5.95
N THR A 186 2.55 -20.62 -5.45
CA THR A 186 3.95 -20.95 -5.12
C THR A 186 4.46 -20.11 -3.95
N ASN A 187 5.60 -20.49 -3.38
CA ASN A 187 6.33 -19.59 -2.50
C ASN A 187 6.72 -18.33 -3.27
N ALA A 188 6.63 -17.19 -2.63
CA ALA A 188 7.07 -15.95 -3.21
C ALA A 188 8.57 -15.97 -3.46
N VAL A 189 9.03 -15.23 -4.47
CA VAL A 189 10.43 -14.96 -4.74
C VAL A 189 10.72 -13.47 -4.58
N ARG A 190 11.94 -13.13 -4.15
CA ARG A 190 12.35 -11.77 -3.87
C ARG A 190 12.56 -10.96 -5.12
N THR A 191 13.34 -11.49 -6.05
CA THR A 191 13.85 -10.73 -7.19
C THR A 191 13.23 -11.16 -8.50
N ARG A 192 13.46 -10.33 -9.51
CA ARG A 192 12.84 -10.43 -10.83
C ARG A 192 13.18 -11.72 -11.55
N ILE A 193 12.15 -12.32 -12.10
CA ILE A 193 12.25 -13.35 -13.12
C ILE A 193 12.09 -12.64 -14.48
N TRP A 194 13.14 -12.64 -15.30
CA TRP A 194 13.09 -12.10 -16.65
C TRP A 194 12.13 -12.92 -17.52
N GLY A 195 11.39 -12.23 -18.40
CA GLY A 195 10.41 -12.89 -19.26
C GLY A 195 9.08 -13.14 -18.54
N LYS A 196 8.39 -12.09 -18.12
CA LYS A 196 7.05 -12.19 -17.51
C LYS A 196 6.09 -12.91 -18.47
N PRO A 197 5.73 -14.16 -18.21
CA PRO A 197 4.67 -14.82 -18.95
C PRO A 197 3.30 -14.20 -18.58
N ASP A 198 2.25 -14.57 -19.29
CA ASP A 198 0.90 -13.96 -19.24
C ASP A 198 0.29 -13.79 -17.85
N TYR A 199 0.71 -14.59 -16.85
CA TYR A 199 0.20 -14.53 -15.46
C TYR A 199 1.12 -13.78 -14.49
N GLY A 200 2.17 -13.14 -14.96
CA GLY A 200 3.13 -12.45 -14.11
C GLY A 200 4.02 -13.38 -13.29
N SER A 201 4.96 -12.81 -12.58
CA SER A 201 5.95 -13.50 -11.76
C SER A 201 5.47 -13.60 -10.30
N ALA A 202 5.89 -14.66 -9.60
CA ALA A 202 5.71 -14.80 -8.14
C ALA A 202 6.65 -13.88 -7.33
N GLN A 203 7.36 -13.00 -8.00
CA GLN A 203 8.20 -11.96 -7.41
C GLN A 203 7.36 -10.99 -6.56
N ILE A 204 7.86 -10.66 -5.38
CA ILE A 204 7.23 -9.68 -4.49
C ILE A 204 8.15 -8.49 -4.16
N GLY A 205 9.38 -8.50 -4.65
CA GLY A 205 10.37 -7.44 -4.44
C GLY A 205 11.11 -7.58 -3.09
N THR A 206 12.26 -6.88 -2.99
CA THR A 206 13.12 -6.96 -1.81
C THR A 206 12.41 -6.49 -0.55
N TRP A 207 11.77 -5.31 -0.56
CA TRP A 207 11.05 -4.83 0.62
C TRP A 207 9.74 -5.59 0.86
N GLY A 208 9.08 -6.08 -0.18
CA GLY A 208 7.91 -6.94 -0.05
C GLY A 208 8.24 -8.24 0.68
N MET A 209 9.40 -8.85 0.37
CA MET A 209 9.88 -10.04 1.05
C MET A 209 10.26 -9.73 2.51
N ALA A 210 10.99 -8.64 2.76
CA ALA A 210 11.35 -8.22 4.12
C ALA A 210 10.10 -7.98 4.98
N LEU A 211 9.11 -7.26 4.44
CA LEU A 211 7.84 -7.02 5.13
C LEU A 211 7.10 -8.33 5.46
N ALA A 212 6.99 -9.22 4.47
CA ALA A 212 6.32 -10.50 4.65
C ALA A 212 7.01 -11.38 5.70
N HIS A 213 8.35 -11.47 5.66
CA HIS A 213 9.13 -12.17 6.68
C HIS A 213 8.88 -11.64 8.08
N ASN A 214 8.98 -10.33 8.26
CA ASN A 214 8.78 -9.68 9.56
C ASN A 214 7.35 -9.92 10.12
N LEU A 215 6.34 -9.88 9.26
CA LEU A 215 4.96 -10.14 9.66
C LEU A 215 4.75 -11.61 10.06
N VAL A 216 5.27 -12.55 9.26
CA VAL A 216 5.17 -13.98 9.57
C VAL A 216 5.91 -14.29 10.87
N GLU A 217 7.13 -13.79 11.04
CA GLU A 217 7.93 -14.02 12.25
C GLU A 217 7.26 -13.46 13.51
N LYS A 218 6.77 -12.23 13.42
CA LYS A 218 6.22 -11.52 14.58
C LYS A 218 4.82 -11.98 14.97
N HIS A 219 3.98 -12.29 13.98
CA HIS A 219 2.55 -12.57 14.21
C HIS A 219 2.17 -14.04 14.01
N GLY A 220 3.04 -14.87 13.45
CA GLY A 220 2.74 -16.26 13.14
C GLY A 220 1.61 -16.40 12.12
N VAL A 221 1.39 -15.42 11.26
CA VAL A 221 0.33 -15.40 10.24
C VAL A 221 0.95 -15.45 8.85
N PRO A 222 0.62 -16.43 8.01
CA PRO A 222 1.07 -16.48 6.64
C PRO A 222 0.68 -15.22 5.85
N VAL A 223 1.55 -14.82 4.91
CA VAL A 223 1.36 -13.63 4.10
C VAL A 223 1.39 -13.99 2.62
N CYS A 224 0.43 -13.45 1.86
CA CYS A 224 0.45 -13.48 0.40
C CYS A 224 0.61 -12.05 -0.13
N ILE A 225 1.58 -11.86 -1.03
CA ILE A 225 1.76 -10.59 -1.75
C ILE A 225 1.70 -10.86 -3.24
N ILE A 226 0.90 -10.05 -3.93
CA ILE A 226 0.87 -9.98 -5.39
C ILE A 226 1.48 -8.65 -5.80
N ASN A 227 2.68 -8.68 -6.40
CA ASN A 227 3.36 -7.50 -6.89
C ASN A 227 3.08 -7.32 -8.39
N SER A 228 2.42 -6.22 -8.75
CA SER A 228 2.07 -5.84 -10.13
C SER A 228 2.90 -4.65 -10.62
N ALA A 229 3.82 -4.14 -9.83
CA ALA A 229 4.62 -3.00 -10.19
C ALA A 229 5.42 -3.24 -11.50
N TYR A 230 5.65 -2.16 -12.24
CA TYR A 230 6.41 -2.22 -13.48
C TYR A 230 7.35 -1.02 -13.61
N GLY A 231 8.65 -1.30 -13.72
CA GLY A 231 9.68 -0.27 -13.77
C GLY A 231 9.53 0.70 -14.95
N GLY A 232 9.81 1.99 -14.70
CA GLY A 232 9.79 3.03 -15.74
C GLY A 232 8.39 3.49 -16.18
N THR A 233 7.34 3.21 -15.39
CA THR A 233 5.97 3.55 -15.77
C THR A 233 5.43 4.78 -15.03
N PRO A 234 4.86 5.76 -15.75
CA PRO A 234 4.05 6.81 -15.16
C PRO A 234 2.66 6.29 -14.74
N ILE A 235 1.99 7.03 -13.85
CA ILE A 235 0.73 6.62 -13.23
C ILE A 235 -0.40 6.33 -14.23
N HIS A 236 -0.42 7.00 -15.38
CA HIS A 236 -1.45 6.77 -16.40
C HIS A 236 -1.42 5.35 -17.01
N LEU A 237 -0.29 4.63 -16.91
CA LEU A 237 -0.18 3.24 -17.36
C LEU A 237 -0.74 2.21 -16.36
N HIS A 238 -1.23 2.66 -15.21
CA HIS A 238 -1.81 1.83 -14.16
C HIS A 238 -3.34 1.98 -14.07
N GLN A 239 -3.98 2.54 -15.10
CA GLN A 239 -5.41 2.80 -15.06
C GLN A 239 -6.24 1.56 -15.43
N ARG A 240 -7.45 1.46 -14.90
CA ARG A 240 -8.41 0.45 -15.27
C ARG A 240 -9.15 0.83 -16.57
N ASN A 241 -9.25 -0.09 -17.50
CA ASN A 241 -10.10 0.12 -18.68
C ASN A 241 -11.57 0.12 -18.25
N PRO A 242 -12.33 1.21 -18.47
CA PRO A 242 -13.73 1.28 -18.03
C PRO A 242 -14.67 0.35 -18.84
N GLU A 243 -14.27 -0.04 -20.05
CA GLU A 243 -15.07 -0.93 -20.92
C GLU A 243 -14.71 -2.41 -20.73
N ASN A 244 -13.46 -2.70 -20.35
CA ASN A 244 -12.97 -4.05 -20.13
C ASN A 244 -11.95 -4.07 -18.99
N HIS A 245 -12.36 -4.32 -17.79
CA HIS A 245 -11.49 -4.31 -16.59
C HIS A 245 -10.29 -5.28 -16.70
N PHE A 246 -10.41 -6.33 -17.51
CA PHE A 246 -9.38 -7.35 -17.73
C PHE A 246 -8.54 -7.12 -18.99
N ASP A 247 -8.47 -5.89 -19.49
CA ASP A 247 -7.75 -5.58 -20.71
C ASP A 247 -6.23 -5.75 -20.55
N THR A 248 -5.71 -6.78 -21.20
CA THR A 248 -4.26 -7.07 -21.28
C THR A 248 -3.75 -6.99 -22.73
N SER A 249 -4.55 -6.45 -23.66
CA SER A 249 -4.24 -6.42 -25.08
C SER A 249 -3.08 -5.49 -25.44
N GLY A 250 -2.58 -5.61 -26.65
CA GLY A 250 -1.61 -4.70 -27.25
C GLY A 250 -0.22 -4.69 -26.58
N GLU A 251 0.59 -3.74 -27.01
CA GLU A 251 1.94 -3.50 -26.46
C GLU A 251 1.88 -2.71 -25.16
N PHE A 252 2.80 -2.97 -24.27
CA PHE A 252 2.81 -2.48 -22.90
C PHE A 252 2.70 -0.96 -22.79
N TYR A 253 3.54 -0.20 -23.49
CA TYR A 253 3.52 1.27 -23.44
C TYR A 253 2.44 1.92 -24.31
N GLN A 254 1.72 1.13 -25.09
CA GLN A 254 0.65 1.60 -25.97
C GLN A 254 -0.75 1.39 -25.37
N ASN A 255 -0.87 0.49 -24.40
CA ASN A 255 -2.11 0.25 -23.69
C ASN A 255 -2.00 0.70 -22.23
N PRO A 256 -2.62 1.83 -21.84
CA PRO A 256 -2.56 2.36 -20.49
C PRO A 256 -3.25 1.47 -19.44
N PHE A 257 -3.97 0.44 -19.88
CA PHE A 257 -4.79 -0.43 -19.02
C PHE A 257 -4.14 -1.79 -18.75
N LYS A 258 -3.05 -2.10 -19.43
CA LYS A 258 -2.49 -3.46 -19.44
C LYS A 258 -1.97 -3.90 -18.08
N ILE A 259 -1.38 -3.00 -17.29
CA ILE A 259 -0.87 -3.32 -15.94
C ILE A 259 -2.05 -3.66 -15.03
N TYR A 260 -3.05 -2.80 -15.00
CA TYR A 260 -4.25 -3.00 -14.18
C TYR A 260 -5.00 -4.27 -14.58
N GLY A 261 -5.26 -4.47 -15.86
CA GLY A 261 -5.92 -5.67 -16.37
C GLY A 261 -5.16 -6.96 -16.02
N GLY A 262 -3.83 -6.92 -16.09
CA GLY A 262 -2.96 -8.02 -15.68
C GLY A 262 -3.04 -8.31 -14.18
N LEU A 263 -3.03 -7.26 -13.34
CA LEU A 263 -3.23 -7.38 -11.90
C LEU A 263 -4.58 -8.02 -11.57
N LEU A 264 -5.66 -7.49 -12.14
CA LEU A 264 -7.01 -8.00 -11.88
C LEU A 264 -7.19 -9.44 -12.34
N THR A 265 -6.67 -9.79 -13.53
CA THR A 265 -6.66 -11.16 -14.04
C THR A 265 -5.96 -12.10 -13.06
N ARG A 266 -4.80 -11.71 -12.57
CA ARG A 266 -3.98 -12.52 -11.65
C ARG A 266 -4.65 -12.70 -10.28
N VAL A 267 -5.16 -11.62 -9.67
CA VAL A 267 -5.86 -11.67 -8.38
C VAL A 267 -7.16 -12.48 -8.47
N THR A 268 -7.86 -12.38 -9.61
CA THR A 268 -9.07 -13.17 -9.88
C THR A 268 -8.75 -14.66 -10.02
N ALA A 269 -7.71 -15.02 -10.79
CA ALA A 269 -7.24 -16.40 -10.91
C ALA A 269 -6.79 -16.98 -9.56
N ALA A 270 -6.16 -16.16 -8.71
CA ALA A 270 -5.82 -16.50 -7.33
C ALA A 270 -7.02 -16.61 -6.38
N ARG A 271 -8.22 -16.20 -6.82
CA ARG A 271 -9.45 -16.12 -6.01
C ARG A 271 -9.32 -15.19 -4.79
N LEU A 272 -8.52 -14.13 -4.92
CA LEU A 272 -8.21 -13.20 -3.86
C LEU A 272 -8.89 -11.83 -4.00
N THR A 273 -9.78 -11.59 -4.98
CA THR A 273 -10.44 -10.28 -5.16
C THR A 273 -11.10 -9.77 -3.88
N HIS A 274 -11.70 -10.66 -3.09
CA HIS A 274 -12.31 -10.34 -1.80
C HIS A 274 -11.38 -10.65 -0.61
N GLY A 275 -10.13 -11.01 -0.86
CA GLY A 275 -9.15 -11.35 0.18
C GLY A 275 -8.12 -10.27 0.45
N ILE A 276 -8.02 -9.25 -0.42
CA ILE A 276 -7.01 -8.20 -0.31
C ILE A 276 -7.37 -7.23 0.81
N ARG A 277 -6.45 -7.05 1.77
CA ARG A 277 -6.63 -6.15 2.92
C ARG A 277 -6.08 -4.75 2.69
N GLY A 278 -5.03 -4.63 1.90
CA GLY A 278 -4.38 -3.35 1.64
C GLY A 278 -3.54 -3.38 0.37
N ILE A 279 -3.30 -2.18 -0.15
CA ILE A 279 -2.52 -1.97 -1.37
C ILE A 279 -1.38 -1.01 -1.04
N PHE A 280 -0.15 -1.39 -1.42
CA PHE A 280 1.04 -0.56 -1.32
C PHE A 280 1.31 0.09 -2.67
N TRP A 281 1.59 1.39 -2.65
CA TRP A 281 1.89 2.18 -3.83
C TRP A 281 3.19 2.95 -3.69
N HIS A 282 4.16 2.66 -4.56
CA HIS A 282 5.41 3.41 -4.65
C HIS A 282 5.68 3.75 -6.11
N GLN A 283 5.30 4.95 -6.52
CA GLN A 283 5.40 5.44 -7.89
C GLN A 283 5.37 6.98 -7.89
N GLY A 284 5.95 7.60 -8.88
CA GLY A 284 5.95 9.04 -9.09
C GLY A 284 7.21 9.54 -9.79
N GLU A 285 8.29 8.76 -9.79
CA GLU A 285 9.55 9.18 -10.37
C GLU A 285 9.41 9.52 -11.86
N ASN A 286 8.57 8.78 -12.60
CA ASN A 286 8.28 9.05 -14.01
C ASN A 286 7.27 10.18 -14.24
N ASP A 287 6.64 10.71 -13.19
CA ASP A 287 5.67 11.80 -13.27
C ASP A 287 6.24 13.14 -12.78
N GLN A 288 7.54 13.24 -12.52
CA GLN A 288 8.21 14.43 -12.00
C GLN A 288 8.40 15.57 -13.04
N GLY A 289 7.98 15.39 -14.28
CA GLY A 289 7.92 16.43 -15.30
C GLY A 289 9.21 16.71 -16.08
N SER A 290 10.34 16.09 -15.72
CA SER A 290 11.56 16.19 -16.52
C SER A 290 11.72 14.95 -17.40
N GLY A 291 11.59 15.11 -18.72
CA GLY A 291 11.69 13.99 -19.67
C GLY A 291 10.41 13.18 -19.83
N ALA A 292 9.36 13.48 -19.06
CA ALA A 292 8.04 12.96 -19.35
C ALA A 292 7.58 13.46 -20.73
N PRO A 293 6.85 12.63 -21.52
CA PRO A 293 6.23 13.12 -22.74
C PRO A 293 5.41 14.36 -22.41
N THR A 294 5.59 15.39 -23.20
CA THR A 294 4.80 16.62 -23.13
C THR A 294 3.33 16.25 -23.27
N GLY A 295 2.52 16.49 -22.24
CA GLY A 295 1.11 16.14 -22.23
C GLY A 295 0.58 16.01 -20.80
N ASP A 296 -0.43 15.19 -20.62
CA ASP A 296 -1.21 15.08 -19.39
C ASP A 296 -0.51 14.35 -18.24
N TYR A 297 0.77 13.97 -18.40
CA TYR A 297 1.54 13.18 -17.42
C TYR A 297 2.45 14.08 -16.61
N ASN A 298 1.89 14.71 -15.59
CA ASN A 298 2.63 15.57 -14.68
C ASN A 298 1.88 15.65 -13.35
N TRP A 299 2.46 16.39 -12.40
CA TRP A 299 1.86 16.56 -11.08
C TRP A 299 0.40 17.06 -11.10
N LYS A 300 -0.05 17.78 -12.15
CA LYS A 300 -1.42 18.31 -12.25
C LYS A 300 -2.45 17.22 -12.50
N SER A 301 -2.11 16.21 -13.30
CA SER A 301 -2.99 15.08 -13.59
C SER A 301 -2.81 13.91 -12.62
N TYR A 302 -1.68 13.85 -11.89
CA TYR A 302 -1.34 12.75 -11.00
C TYR A 302 -2.43 12.48 -9.95
N GLN A 303 -2.94 13.53 -9.32
CA GLN A 303 -4.00 13.39 -8.32
C GLN A 303 -5.24 12.71 -8.89
N GLN A 304 -5.69 13.15 -10.09
CA GLN A 304 -6.89 12.58 -10.71
C GLN A 304 -6.67 11.11 -11.08
N TYR A 305 -5.55 10.78 -11.71
CA TYR A 305 -5.20 9.39 -12.01
C TYR A 305 -5.15 8.51 -10.76
N PHE A 306 -4.61 9.05 -9.66
CA PHE A 306 -4.58 8.31 -8.40
C PHE A 306 -6.00 8.09 -7.84
N VAL A 307 -6.86 9.10 -7.90
CA VAL A 307 -8.27 9.01 -7.46
C VAL A 307 -9.01 7.94 -8.27
N ASP A 308 -8.88 7.97 -9.59
CA ASP A 308 -9.56 7.03 -10.49
C ASP A 308 -9.08 5.60 -10.24
N MET A 309 -7.77 5.41 -10.10
CA MET A 309 -7.18 4.11 -9.80
C MET A 309 -7.59 3.59 -8.43
N ALA A 310 -7.58 4.42 -7.39
CA ALA A 310 -7.99 4.02 -6.04
C ALA A 310 -9.47 3.68 -5.96
N ALA A 311 -10.32 4.39 -6.71
CA ALA A 311 -11.73 4.05 -6.85
C ALA A 311 -11.92 2.69 -7.55
N ALA A 312 -11.16 2.44 -8.61
CA ALA A 312 -11.16 1.17 -9.32
C ALA A 312 -10.70 0.02 -8.41
N TRP A 313 -9.64 0.21 -7.63
CA TRP A 313 -9.19 -0.77 -6.64
C TRP A 313 -10.27 -1.08 -5.59
N LYS A 314 -11.00 -0.06 -5.11
CA LYS A 314 -12.06 -0.28 -4.11
C LYS A 314 -13.24 -1.05 -4.69
N GLU A 315 -13.53 -0.88 -5.97
CA GLU A 315 -14.57 -1.62 -6.68
C GLU A 315 -14.17 -3.07 -6.90
N ASP A 316 -12.97 -3.31 -7.42
CA ASP A 316 -12.50 -4.66 -7.79
C ASP A 316 -12.01 -5.48 -6.58
N PHE A 317 -11.56 -4.78 -5.50
CA PHE A 317 -11.10 -5.38 -4.24
C PHE A 317 -11.88 -4.80 -3.04
N PRO A 318 -13.16 -5.18 -2.85
CA PRO A 318 -14.09 -4.49 -1.95
C PRO A 318 -13.64 -4.46 -0.48
N ASN A 319 -12.81 -5.41 -0.06
CA ASN A 319 -12.32 -5.51 1.31
C ASN A 319 -11.02 -4.73 1.58
N VAL A 320 -10.49 -4.01 0.57
CA VAL A 320 -9.37 -3.07 0.80
C VAL A 320 -9.85 -1.93 1.67
N ARG A 321 -9.17 -1.74 2.80
CA ARG A 321 -9.44 -0.68 3.78
C ARG A 321 -8.34 0.34 3.85
N HIS A 322 -7.11 -0.05 3.49
CA HIS A 322 -5.92 0.78 3.63
C HIS A 322 -5.11 0.81 2.35
N TYR A 323 -4.64 2.02 2.02
CA TYR A 323 -3.71 2.31 0.95
C TYR A 323 -2.44 2.84 1.58
N TYR A 324 -1.32 2.17 1.37
CA TYR A 324 -0.01 2.50 1.92
C TYR A 324 0.84 3.13 0.82
N VAL A 325 0.94 4.46 0.85
CA VAL A 325 1.61 5.25 -0.18
C VAL A 325 2.97 5.70 0.34
N TYR A 326 3.98 5.65 -0.52
CA TYR A 326 5.26 6.28 -0.26
C TYR A 326 5.36 7.61 -1.01
N GLN A 327 5.76 8.68 -0.32
CA GLN A 327 6.25 9.86 -1.01
C GLN A 327 7.61 9.52 -1.60
N ILE A 328 7.78 9.72 -2.91
CA ILE A 328 9.01 9.34 -3.61
C ILE A 328 10.22 10.15 -3.15
N TRP A 329 11.41 9.65 -3.46
CA TRP A 329 12.65 10.37 -3.27
C TRP A 329 12.73 11.61 -4.17
N PRO A 330 13.09 12.80 -3.63
CA PRO A 330 13.19 14.02 -4.42
C PRO A 330 14.21 13.88 -5.55
N SER A 331 13.86 14.32 -6.75
CA SER A 331 14.69 14.17 -7.97
C SER A 331 15.09 12.73 -8.28
N GLY A 332 14.30 11.75 -7.89
CA GLY A 332 14.56 10.34 -8.16
C GLY A 332 14.91 10.10 -9.63
N CYS A 333 15.90 9.25 -9.89
CA CYS A 333 16.43 8.96 -11.24
C CYS A 333 16.98 10.19 -12.00
N ASN A 334 17.43 11.24 -11.29
CA ASN A 334 17.79 12.55 -11.86
C ASN A 334 16.64 13.24 -12.64
N MET A 335 15.41 12.80 -12.43
CA MET A 335 14.19 13.47 -12.87
C MET A 335 13.70 14.42 -11.76
N GLY A 336 12.87 15.39 -12.07
CA GLY A 336 12.24 16.21 -11.02
C GLY A 336 13.10 17.29 -10.37
N GLY A 337 14.29 17.60 -10.89
CA GLY A 337 15.06 18.79 -10.48
C GLY A 337 14.40 20.12 -10.92
N THR A 338 13.11 20.10 -11.18
CA THR A 338 12.28 21.22 -11.63
C THR A 338 11.17 21.52 -10.62
N PRO A 339 10.54 22.69 -10.70
CA PRO A 339 9.34 22.99 -9.90
C PRO A 339 8.25 21.92 -9.99
N ALA A 340 8.12 21.25 -11.11
CA ALA A 340 7.12 20.20 -11.31
C ALA A 340 7.37 18.97 -10.44
N GLY A 341 8.64 18.56 -10.24
CA GLY A 341 8.99 17.46 -9.37
C GLY A 341 8.63 17.73 -7.90
N ASP A 342 8.92 18.95 -7.43
CA ASP A 342 8.58 19.34 -6.07
C ASP A 342 7.07 19.45 -5.87
N MET A 343 6.33 19.90 -6.90
CA MET A 343 4.86 19.92 -6.88
C MET A 343 4.26 18.52 -6.89
N LEU A 344 4.93 17.53 -7.46
CA LEU A 344 4.48 16.15 -7.36
C LEU A 344 4.58 15.63 -5.92
N LEU A 345 5.68 15.94 -5.21
CA LEU A 345 5.80 15.61 -3.79
C LEU A 345 4.69 16.28 -2.97
N GLU A 346 4.34 17.53 -3.31
CA GLU A 346 3.21 18.24 -2.69
C GLU A 346 1.88 17.52 -2.94
N VAL A 347 1.61 17.08 -4.16
CA VAL A 347 0.41 16.29 -4.48
C VAL A 347 0.39 15.00 -3.68
N GLN A 348 1.50 14.26 -3.63
CA GLN A 348 1.55 13.00 -2.89
C GLN A 348 1.24 13.18 -1.41
N ARG A 349 1.82 14.19 -0.73
CA ARG A 349 1.58 14.41 0.69
C ARG A 349 0.13 14.81 1.02
N THR A 350 -0.60 15.36 0.05
CA THR A 350 -2.00 15.78 0.24
C THR A 350 -3.02 14.68 -0.07
N LEU A 351 -2.63 13.59 -0.74
CA LEU A 351 -3.52 12.46 -1.06
C LEU A 351 -4.29 11.92 0.15
N PRO A 352 -3.73 11.80 1.37
CA PRO A 352 -4.47 11.32 2.53
C PRO A 352 -5.69 12.16 2.91
N SER A 353 -5.77 13.42 2.45
CA SER A 353 -6.94 14.27 2.67
C SER A 353 -8.14 13.88 1.80
N LEU A 354 -7.91 13.11 0.73
CA LEU A 354 -8.93 12.72 -0.25
C LEU A 354 -9.60 11.39 0.08
N PHE A 355 -8.86 10.47 0.75
CA PHE A 355 -9.33 9.12 1.02
C PHE A 355 -9.24 8.77 2.50
N SER A 356 -10.30 8.12 3.01
CA SER A 356 -10.22 7.43 4.30
C SER A 356 -9.36 6.16 4.15
N GLY A 357 -8.55 5.84 5.16
CA GLY A 357 -7.70 4.64 5.13
C GLY A 357 -6.38 4.80 4.36
N MET A 358 -6.07 5.99 3.82
CA MET A 358 -4.78 6.23 3.22
C MET A 358 -3.72 6.54 4.28
N ARG A 359 -2.59 5.85 4.18
CA ARG A 359 -1.38 6.06 4.96
C ARG A 359 -0.28 6.53 4.01
N ILE A 360 0.46 7.55 4.40
CA ILE A 360 1.61 8.01 3.63
C ILE A 360 2.88 7.97 4.46
N MET A 361 3.96 7.52 3.86
CA MET A 361 5.28 7.42 4.48
C MET A 361 6.31 8.20 3.68
N SER A 362 7.19 8.89 4.40
CA SER A 362 8.31 9.60 3.80
C SER A 362 9.46 8.63 3.50
N THR A 363 10.07 8.75 2.34
CA THR A 363 11.30 8.03 2.00
C THR A 363 12.57 8.81 2.33
N LEU A 364 12.45 10.09 2.74
CA LEU A 364 13.58 11.00 2.94
C LEU A 364 14.60 10.51 3.99
N GLY A 365 14.13 9.84 5.05
CA GLY A 365 14.99 9.35 6.13
C GLY A 365 15.72 8.05 5.83
N ILE A 366 15.53 7.47 4.65
CA ILE A 366 16.14 6.17 4.30
C ILE A 366 17.63 6.36 4.04
N ILE A 367 18.45 5.56 4.71
CA ILE A 367 19.90 5.53 4.53
C ILE A 367 20.25 4.36 3.63
N SER A 368 20.71 4.65 2.42
CA SER A 368 21.19 3.67 1.46
C SER A 368 22.63 4.01 1.09
N LYS A 369 23.46 3.02 0.76
CA LYS A 369 24.84 3.23 0.30
C LYS A 369 24.90 4.09 -0.96
N SER A 370 23.83 4.09 -1.73
CA SER A 370 23.65 4.92 -2.94
C SER A 370 22.90 6.22 -2.67
N SER A 371 22.58 6.56 -1.40
CA SER A 371 21.88 7.80 -1.06
C SER A 371 22.64 9.01 -1.55
N GLY A 372 21.93 9.95 -2.15
CA GLY A 372 22.45 11.16 -2.73
C GLY A 372 21.48 11.75 -3.74
N ARG A 373 21.87 12.88 -4.30
CA ARG A 373 21.08 13.52 -5.34
C ARG A 373 20.89 12.58 -6.54
N GLY A 374 19.64 12.44 -6.98
CA GLY A 374 19.29 11.63 -8.15
C GLY A 374 19.27 10.13 -7.89
N LEU A 375 19.23 9.69 -6.62
CA LEU A 375 19.00 8.29 -6.28
C LEU A 375 17.82 7.75 -7.08
N CYS A 376 18.06 6.68 -7.85
CA CYS A 376 17.02 6.04 -8.66
C CYS A 376 16.41 4.86 -7.94
N HIS A 377 17.24 3.95 -7.45
CA HIS A 377 16.83 2.75 -6.75
C HIS A 377 17.57 2.62 -5.43
N PHE A 378 16.89 2.19 -4.42
CA PHE A 378 17.51 1.84 -3.14
C PHE A 378 18.32 0.55 -3.29
N ASP A 379 19.35 0.39 -2.47
CA ASP A 379 20.00 -0.90 -2.27
C ASP A 379 19.18 -1.79 -1.31
N ASP A 380 19.64 -3.01 -1.07
CA ASP A 380 18.93 -3.96 -0.20
C ASP A 380 18.69 -3.40 1.20
N SER A 381 19.64 -2.61 1.74
CA SER A 381 19.49 -1.99 3.06
C SER A 381 18.45 -0.87 3.07
N GLY A 382 18.36 -0.11 1.99
CA GLY A 382 17.33 0.92 1.82
C GLY A 382 15.93 0.29 1.64
N TYR A 383 15.83 -0.78 0.88
CA TYR A 383 14.57 -1.52 0.75
C TYR A 383 14.12 -2.17 2.06
N ALA A 384 15.05 -2.67 2.89
CA ALA A 384 14.71 -3.17 4.22
C ALA A 384 14.08 -2.05 5.09
N GLN A 385 14.66 -0.85 5.06
CA GLN A 385 14.12 0.32 5.77
C GLN A 385 12.74 0.75 5.25
N ILE A 386 12.45 0.62 3.94
CA ILE A 386 11.11 0.84 3.37
C ILE A 386 10.09 -0.07 4.04
N ALA A 387 10.42 -1.36 4.20
CA ALA A 387 9.55 -2.32 4.88
C ALA A 387 9.38 -1.94 6.37
N GLU A 388 10.46 -1.65 7.07
CA GLU A 388 10.47 -1.29 8.50
C GLU A 388 9.65 -0.03 8.81
N LEU A 389 9.68 0.97 7.92
CA LEU A 389 8.90 2.20 8.07
C LEU A 389 7.39 1.97 7.94
N MET A 390 6.97 1.12 7.02
CA MET A 390 5.55 0.89 6.74
C MET A 390 4.93 -0.19 7.63
N GLN A 391 5.72 -1.17 8.07
CA GLN A 391 5.24 -2.30 8.88
C GLN A 391 4.45 -1.87 10.12
N PRO A 392 4.89 -0.89 10.95
CA PRO A 392 4.14 -0.49 12.15
C PRO A 392 2.76 0.08 11.84
N LEU A 393 2.60 0.81 10.73
CA LEU A 393 1.29 1.29 10.28
C LEU A 393 0.38 0.13 9.89
N LEU A 394 0.90 -0.82 9.12
CA LEU A 394 0.17 -2.02 8.75
C LEU A 394 -0.21 -2.86 9.97
N GLU A 395 0.68 -2.97 10.95
CA GLU A 395 0.40 -3.67 12.22
C GLU A 395 -0.68 -2.98 13.04
N GLN A 396 -0.68 -1.65 13.06
CA GLN A 396 -1.73 -0.86 13.72
C GLN A 396 -3.09 -1.07 13.07
N ASP A 397 -3.11 -1.17 11.74
CA ASP A 397 -4.33 -1.33 10.97
C ASP A 397 -4.88 -2.76 11.00
N ASN A 398 -4.02 -3.80 11.04
CA ASN A 398 -4.44 -5.20 10.81
C ASN A 398 -4.07 -6.18 11.94
N TYR A 399 -3.18 -5.82 12.86
CA TYR A 399 -2.66 -6.74 13.88
C TYR A 399 -2.83 -6.23 15.32
N GLY A 400 -3.59 -5.17 15.50
CA GLY A 400 -3.95 -4.67 16.83
C GLY A 400 -2.81 -3.95 17.57
N LEU A 401 -1.80 -3.44 16.84
CA LEU A 401 -0.80 -2.58 17.45
C LEU A 401 -1.48 -1.31 18.00
N ASP A 402 -0.99 -0.82 19.12
CA ASP A 402 -1.56 0.33 19.83
C ASP A 402 -1.75 1.55 18.93
N ARG A 403 -3.00 1.97 18.76
CA ARG A 403 -3.40 3.10 17.91
C ARG A 403 -3.09 4.46 18.52
N THR A 404 -2.68 4.53 19.78
CA THR A 404 -2.25 5.79 20.41
C THR A 404 -0.83 6.18 19.98
N ARG A 405 -0.06 5.26 19.41
CA ARG A 405 1.26 5.55 18.85
C ARG A 405 1.15 6.28 17.51
N ILE A 406 1.88 7.37 17.37
CA ILE A 406 2.00 8.09 16.10
C ILE A 406 3.10 7.41 15.29
N LEU A 407 2.71 6.77 14.19
CA LEU A 407 3.58 5.94 13.35
C LEU A 407 3.68 6.45 11.89
N SER A 408 2.94 7.51 11.56
CA SER A 408 2.98 8.16 10.25
C SER A 408 4.15 9.16 10.14
N ALA A 409 4.53 9.49 8.91
CA ALA A 409 5.43 10.59 8.65
C ALA A 409 4.76 11.93 8.99
N PRO A 410 5.47 12.88 9.64
CA PRO A 410 4.92 14.22 9.90
C PRO A 410 4.49 14.92 8.61
N ASN A 411 3.29 15.48 8.62
CA ASN A 411 2.72 16.17 7.48
C ASN A 411 2.33 17.61 7.87
N LEU A 412 2.82 18.60 7.10
CA LEU A 412 2.48 20.00 7.31
C LEU A 412 0.99 20.23 7.06
N LYS A 413 0.32 20.88 8.00
CA LYS A 413 -1.09 21.25 7.91
C LYS A 413 -1.28 22.71 7.48
N ARG A 414 -0.45 23.60 8.03
CA ARG A 414 -0.60 25.04 7.83
C ARG A 414 0.74 25.76 8.00
N ALA A 415 0.93 26.84 7.28
CA ALA A 415 1.98 27.81 7.50
C ALA A 415 1.38 29.20 7.67
N CYS A 416 1.77 29.96 8.68
CA CYS A 416 1.24 31.30 8.91
C CYS A 416 2.33 32.23 9.48
N PHE A 417 2.27 33.51 9.11
CA PHE A 417 3.06 34.55 9.79
C PHE A 417 2.54 34.71 11.22
N THR A 418 3.43 34.83 12.18
CA THR A 418 3.08 35.03 13.58
C THR A 418 3.15 36.50 13.98
N THR A 419 3.73 37.33 13.13
CA THR A 419 3.91 38.77 13.35
C THR A 419 3.46 39.59 12.15
N ALA A 420 2.94 40.80 12.40
CA ALA A 420 2.58 41.75 11.34
C ALA A 420 3.83 42.25 10.55
N LYS A 421 5.04 42.02 11.06
CA LYS A 421 6.29 42.36 10.38
C LYS A 421 6.73 41.31 9.37
N HIS A 422 6.11 40.14 9.36
CA HIS A 422 6.50 39.00 8.52
C HIS A 422 7.96 38.58 8.73
N ASP A 423 8.48 38.66 9.96
CA ASP A 423 9.82 38.24 10.33
C ASP A 423 9.86 36.85 10.99
N GLU A 424 8.67 36.24 11.17
CA GLU A 424 8.52 34.93 11.76
C GLU A 424 7.36 34.15 11.13
N VAL A 425 7.54 32.83 10.88
CA VAL A 425 6.53 31.91 10.38
C VAL A 425 6.39 30.70 11.30
N ALA A 426 5.16 30.33 11.62
CA ALA A 426 4.82 29.07 12.26
C ALA A 426 4.44 28.01 11.20
N LEU A 427 5.02 26.83 11.33
CA LEU A 427 4.73 25.64 10.56
C LEU A 427 4.02 24.64 11.47
N GLU A 428 2.73 24.44 11.26
CA GLU A 428 1.91 23.52 12.06
C GLU A 428 1.83 22.14 11.38
N PHE A 429 2.30 21.12 12.07
CA PHE A 429 2.27 19.73 11.62
C PHE A 429 1.10 18.97 12.29
N ASP A 430 0.83 17.77 11.80
CA ASP A 430 -0.17 16.88 12.37
C ASP A 430 0.30 16.13 13.63
N GLN A 431 1.59 16.30 14.00
CA GLN A 431 2.20 15.61 15.14
C GLN A 431 3.39 16.40 15.72
N PRO A 432 3.87 16.05 16.94
CA PRO A 432 5.00 16.75 17.56
C PRO A 432 6.30 16.60 16.77
N MET A 433 7.04 17.72 16.65
CA MET A 433 8.22 17.87 15.81
C MET A 433 9.50 18.08 16.64
N ILE A 434 10.64 17.81 15.99
CA ILE A 434 11.98 18.13 16.48
C ILE A 434 12.59 19.15 15.52
N TRP A 435 13.17 20.22 16.08
CA TRP A 435 13.97 21.19 15.34
C TRP A 435 15.47 20.91 15.53
N LYS A 436 16.21 20.95 14.43
CA LYS A 436 17.67 21.00 14.40
C LYS A 436 18.08 22.14 13.46
N ASP A 437 19.05 22.96 13.84
CA ASP A 437 19.45 24.11 13.01
C ASP A 437 19.93 23.76 11.61
N ALA A 438 20.43 22.55 11.41
CA ALA A 438 20.78 22.03 10.08
C ALA A 438 19.59 21.98 9.11
N CYS A 439 18.35 21.83 9.62
CA CYS A 439 17.12 21.73 8.80
C CYS A 439 16.82 23.02 8.05
N ARG A 440 17.29 24.17 8.53
CA ARG A 440 17.09 25.48 7.87
C ARG A 440 17.61 25.53 6.44
N ALA A 441 18.61 24.71 6.10
CA ALA A 441 19.18 24.64 4.75
C ALA A 441 18.17 24.16 3.70
N TRP A 442 17.09 23.50 4.11
CA TRP A 442 16.09 22.91 3.22
C TRP A 442 14.74 23.61 3.23
N ILE A 443 14.61 24.71 3.99
CA ILE A 443 13.39 25.53 3.98
C ILE A 443 13.58 26.67 2.99
N GLU A 444 12.60 26.84 2.12
CA GLU A 444 12.59 27.84 1.06
C GLU A 444 11.37 28.73 1.14
N LEU A 445 11.55 30.00 0.75
CA LEU A 445 10.48 30.98 0.54
C LEU A 445 10.39 31.28 -0.95
N ASP A 446 9.21 31.11 -1.53
CA ASP A 446 8.96 31.31 -2.97
C ASP A 446 10.05 30.63 -3.86
N ARG A 447 10.49 29.42 -3.45
CA ARG A 447 11.55 28.60 -4.08
C ARG A 447 12.96 29.19 -4.02
N ALA A 448 13.20 30.15 -3.17
CA ALA A 448 14.52 30.68 -2.87
C ALA A 448 14.93 30.33 -1.43
N ALA A 449 16.24 30.28 -1.18
CA ALA A 449 16.74 30.00 0.15
C ALA A 449 16.18 31.01 1.18
N ALA A 450 15.59 30.51 2.25
CA ALA A 450 15.02 31.34 3.29
C ALA A 450 16.11 31.92 4.20
N PRO A 451 16.05 33.21 4.56
CA PRO A 451 17.03 33.86 5.42
C PRO A 451 16.80 33.54 6.92
N ILE A 452 16.73 32.26 7.26
CA ILE A 452 16.41 31.77 8.60
C ILE A 452 17.61 31.95 9.53
N THR A 453 17.41 32.61 10.66
CA THR A 453 18.41 32.81 11.72
C THR A 453 18.30 31.77 12.82
N SER A 454 17.08 31.37 13.18
CA SER A 454 16.81 30.38 14.21
C SER A 454 15.48 29.69 13.97
N GLY A 455 15.28 28.57 14.63
CA GLY A 455 14.00 27.88 14.69
C GLY A 455 13.81 27.19 16.03
N LYS A 456 12.57 26.88 16.34
CA LYS A 456 12.19 26.20 17.58
C LYS A 456 10.97 25.31 17.34
N ALA A 457 11.02 24.09 17.87
CA ALA A 457 9.85 23.22 17.92
C ALA A 457 9.15 23.34 19.29
N THR A 458 7.83 23.45 19.27
CA THR A 458 6.98 23.42 20.47
C THR A 458 5.74 22.58 20.13
N GLY A 459 5.69 21.35 20.64
CA GLY A 459 4.65 20.40 20.26
C GLY A 459 4.68 20.12 18.76
N ASN A 460 3.56 20.32 18.08
CA ASN A 460 3.40 20.12 16.65
C ASN A 460 3.76 21.34 15.79
N THR A 461 4.25 22.42 16.39
CA THR A 461 4.57 23.66 15.68
C THR A 461 6.07 23.89 15.64
N ILE A 462 6.59 24.20 14.47
CA ILE A 462 7.96 24.73 14.29
C ILE A 462 7.82 26.21 13.96
N THR A 463 8.43 27.08 14.80
CA THR A 463 8.54 28.49 14.52
C THR A 463 9.92 28.79 13.95
N VAL A 464 9.99 29.47 12.81
CA VAL A 464 11.23 29.90 12.15
C VAL A 464 11.32 31.42 12.10
N GLN A 465 12.47 31.96 12.52
CA GLN A 465 12.75 33.39 12.56
C GLN A 465 13.62 33.80 11.38
N PHE A 466 13.27 34.87 10.70
CA PHE A 466 14.05 35.45 9.60
C PHE A 466 14.96 36.56 10.06
N SER A 467 16.06 36.82 9.33
CA SER A 467 16.98 37.91 9.62
C SER A 467 16.38 39.28 9.30
N THR A 468 15.44 39.34 8.39
CA THR A 468 14.70 40.53 7.98
C THR A 468 13.25 40.14 7.65
N PRO A 469 12.30 41.10 7.70
CA PRO A 469 10.94 40.87 7.19
C PRO A 469 10.96 40.35 5.76
N VAL A 470 10.09 39.39 5.47
CA VAL A 470 9.95 38.76 4.14
C VAL A 470 8.59 39.08 3.50
N SER A 471 8.57 39.14 2.17
CA SER A 471 7.35 39.33 1.40
C SER A 471 6.87 38.08 0.67
N ALA A 472 7.39 36.91 1.10
CA ALA A 472 7.08 35.64 0.48
C ALA A 472 5.62 35.25 0.64
N GLU A 473 5.04 34.66 -0.40
CA GLU A 473 3.67 34.16 -0.40
C GLU A 473 3.61 32.65 -0.06
N SER A 474 4.72 31.94 -0.26
CA SER A 474 4.78 30.49 -0.06
C SER A 474 6.06 30.02 0.61
N ILE A 475 5.95 28.85 1.25
CA ILE A 475 7.06 28.14 1.88
C ILE A 475 7.15 26.72 1.36
N GLY A 476 8.38 26.20 1.23
CA GLY A 476 8.68 24.85 0.84
C GLY A 476 9.72 24.21 1.77
N TYR A 477 9.76 22.91 1.74
CA TYR A 477 10.73 22.08 2.45
C TYR A 477 11.19 20.94 1.54
N ILE A 478 12.46 20.87 1.28
CA ILE A 478 13.16 20.01 0.32
C ILE A 478 12.86 20.42 -1.13
N ASN A 479 13.86 21.05 -1.76
CA ASN A 479 13.89 21.31 -3.17
C ASN A 479 14.72 20.24 -3.87
N GLY A 480 14.11 19.50 -4.77
CA GLY A 480 14.76 18.42 -5.50
C GLY A 480 15.98 18.83 -6.32
N ALA A 481 16.06 20.10 -6.75
CA ALA A 481 17.25 20.62 -7.46
C ALA A 481 18.48 20.74 -6.56
N HIS A 482 18.30 20.89 -5.25
CA HIS A 482 19.37 21.16 -4.28
C HIS A 482 19.53 20.07 -3.22
N TRP A 483 18.59 19.15 -3.11
CA TRP A 483 18.62 18.05 -2.15
C TRP A 483 19.89 17.21 -2.27
N ASP A 484 20.63 17.06 -1.17
CA ASP A 484 21.94 16.35 -1.12
C ASP A 484 21.81 14.89 -0.65
N GLY A 485 20.62 14.45 -0.25
CA GLY A 485 20.39 13.09 0.23
C GLY A 485 20.83 12.85 1.67
N MET A 486 21.17 13.91 2.43
CA MET A 486 21.70 13.77 3.79
C MET A 486 20.58 13.78 4.85
N PRO A 487 20.35 12.66 5.55
CA PRO A 487 19.25 12.53 6.50
C PRO A 487 19.43 13.31 7.81
N ASP A 488 20.65 13.70 8.15
CA ASP A 488 20.96 14.46 9.38
C ASP A 488 20.43 15.91 9.39
N LYS A 489 20.12 16.43 8.20
CA LYS A 489 19.56 17.77 7.98
C LYS A 489 18.04 17.79 7.81
N LEU A 490 17.35 16.69 8.05
CA LEU A 490 15.91 16.60 7.87
C LEU A 490 15.12 17.06 9.10
N LEU A 491 13.88 17.48 8.85
CA LEU A 491 12.87 17.62 9.88
C LEU A 491 12.38 16.23 10.29
N TYR A 492 12.28 15.99 11.59
CA TYR A 492 11.79 14.74 12.14
C TYR A 492 10.63 14.98 13.11
N GLY A 493 9.70 14.06 13.12
CA GLY A 493 8.77 13.94 14.23
C GLY A 493 9.47 13.39 15.49
N THR A 494 8.82 13.55 16.65
CA THR A 494 9.29 12.92 17.90
C THR A 494 9.25 11.39 17.84
N ASN A 495 8.53 10.83 16.85
CA ASN A 495 8.51 9.40 16.54
C ASN A 495 9.74 8.91 15.77
N GLY A 496 10.68 9.80 15.42
CA GLY A 496 11.91 9.46 14.68
C GLY A 496 11.73 9.32 13.17
N ILE A 497 10.56 9.62 12.62
CA ILE A 497 10.27 9.53 11.20
C ILE A 497 10.49 10.90 10.54
N ALA A 498 11.15 10.92 9.37
CA ALA A 498 11.37 12.14 8.61
C ALA A 498 10.04 12.71 8.09
N ALA A 499 9.90 14.04 8.14
CA ALA A 499 8.73 14.74 7.63
C ALA A 499 8.60 14.56 6.12
N LEU A 500 7.37 14.60 5.62
CA LEU A 500 7.09 14.66 4.20
C LEU A 500 7.62 15.98 3.62
N ALA A 501 8.19 15.93 2.41
CA ALA A 501 8.50 17.12 1.64
C ALA A 501 7.21 17.87 1.28
N PHE A 502 7.29 19.20 1.24
CA PHE A 502 6.18 20.05 0.81
C PHE A 502 6.70 21.22 -0.04
N SER A 503 5.88 21.70 -0.95
CA SER A 503 6.28 22.74 -1.90
C SER A 503 5.17 23.74 -2.13
N ALA A 504 5.54 25.03 -2.23
CA ALA A 504 4.64 26.12 -2.54
C ALA A 504 3.38 26.20 -1.62
N VAL A 505 3.55 25.82 -0.36
CA VAL A 505 2.48 25.94 0.65
C VAL A 505 2.26 27.42 0.95
N LYS A 506 1.05 27.92 0.77
CA LYS A 506 0.68 29.31 1.03
C LYS A 506 0.96 29.66 2.51
N ILE A 507 1.57 30.82 2.73
CA ILE A 507 1.71 31.40 4.07
C ILE A 507 0.50 32.28 4.33
N GLU A 508 -0.27 31.95 5.35
CA GLU A 508 -1.41 32.73 5.80
C GLU A 508 -0.95 33.98 6.56
N SER A 509 -1.74 35.05 6.52
CA SER A 509 -1.47 36.26 7.31
C SER A 509 -1.55 35.95 8.82
N ALA A 510 -0.84 36.73 9.63
CA ALA A 510 -1.03 36.72 11.07
C ALA A 510 -2.51 37.06 11.40
N GLU A 511 -3.12 36.26 12.28
CA GLU A 511 -4.48 36.56 12.80
C GLU A 511 -4.46 37.75 13.72
#